data_cda6a5fa828206c82db24006bc247769
#
_entry.id   cda6a5fa828206c82db24006bc247769
#
_cell.length_a   1.000
_cell.length_b   1.000
_cell.length_c   1.000
_cell.angle_alpha   90.00
_cell.angle_beta   90.00
_cell.angle_gamma   90.00
#
_symmetry.space_group_name_H-M   'P 1'
#
loop_
_entity.id
_entity.type
_entity.pdbx_description
1 polymer ?
#
loop_
_entity_poly.entity_id
_entity_poly.type
_entity_poly.pdbx_seq_one_letter_code
_entity_poly.pdbx_strand_id
1 'polypeptide(L)'
;MAPSPPVIHVLGAGPTGALTALALGLQGQRVVLFDPLTASELQARSRAYAITHSSRRLLTNLGLWHDLRDALVPFRDLDLRDGATNARVLFGQDDLASANRDHDGIGWILDHRPLMKLLLARLEANGNVAMHLAEPCPDPSADALIVAADGPRSPTREAWGIRHWGIRYRQGCLTAKVALRAVSYTHLRAHET
;
A
#
# COMPACT_ATOMS: atom_id res chain seq x y z
N MET A 1 38.03 14.10 0.28
CA MET A 1 37.07 13.08 -0.11
C MET A 1 35.70 13.51 0.39
N ALA A 2 34.69 13.55 -0.45
CA ALA A 2 33.33 13.75 0.00
C ALA A 2 32.91 12.57 0.90
N PRO A 3 32.22 12.78 2.03
CA PRO A 3 31.73 11.70 2.85
C PRO A 3 30.81 10.79 2.02
N SER A 4 30.96 9.48 2.20
CA SER A 4 30.04 8.52 1.57
C SER A 4 28.60 8.84 2.02
N PRO A 5 27.62 8.80 1.11
CA PRO A 5 26.23 9.06 1.49
C PRO A 5 25.79 8.08 2.59
N PRO A 6 24.99 8.54 3.56
CA PRO A 6 24.53 7.70 4.66
C PRO A 6 23.74 6.51 4.12
N VAL A 7 23.81 5.39 4.82
CA VAL A 7 22.92 4.25 4.56
C VAL A 7 21.53 4.57 5.10
N ILE A 8 20.50 4.27 4.32
CA ILE A 8 19.11 4.51 4.71
C ILE A 8 18.52 3.20 5.24
N HIS A 9 18.10 3.22 6.50
CA HIS A 9 17.39 2.10 7.12
C HIS A 9 15.89 2.33 7.01
N VAL A 10 15.18 1.41 6.38
CA VAL A 10 13.71 1.42 6.28
C VAL A 10 13.17 0.35 7.22
N LEU A 11 12.36 0.76 8.19
CA LEU A 11 11.79 -0.12 9.21
C LEU A 11 10.35 -0.48 8.85
N GLY A 12 10.13 -1.77 8.57
CA GLY A 12 8.86 -2.31 8.09
C GLY A 12 8.85 -2.54 6.58
N ALA A 13 8.70 -3.80 6.15
CA ALA A 13 8.64 -4.21 4.74
C ALA A 13 7.19 -4.40 4.24
N GLY A 14 6.21 -3.81 4.92
CA GLY A 14 4.86 -3.69 4.37
C GLY A 14 4.84 -2.85 3.08
N PRO A 15 3.68 -2.68 2.41
CA PRO A 15 3.62 -1.97 1.12
C PRO A 15 4.28 -0.59 1.13
N THR A 16 4.11 0.17 2.20
CA THR A 16 4.70 1.52 2.33
C THR A 16 6.22 1.45 2.38
N GLY A 17 6.78 0.62 3.28
CA GLY A 17 8.23 0.51 3.41
C GLY A 17 8.88 -0.12 2.18
N ALA A 18 8.27 -1.16 1.61
CA ALA A 18 8.75 -1.81 0.40
C ALA A 18 8.78 -0.83 -0.81
N LEU A 19 7.73 -0.03 -1.00
CA LEU A 19 7.69 1.02 -2.03
C LEU A 19 8.75 2.10 -1.77
N THR A 20 8.92 2.51 -0.52
CA THR A 20 9.94 3.51 -0.14
C THR A 20 11.35 2.99 -0.41
N ALA A 21 11.65 1.76 0.03
CA ALA A 21 12.95 1.13 -0.19
C ALA A 21 13.25 0.99 -1.69
N LEU A 22 12.28 0.56 -2.48
CA LEU A 22 12.42 0.44 -3.93
C LEU A 22 12.66 1.81 -4.60
N ALA A 23 11.89 2.83 -4.22
CA ALA A 23 12.04 4.18 -4.76
C ALA A 23 13.44 4.76 -4.50
N LEU A 24 13.94 4.59 -3.28
CA LEU A 24 15.28 5.03 -2.89
C LEU A 24 16.37 4.23 -3.60
N GLY A 25 16.23 2.90 -3.67
CA GLY A 25 17.18 2.03 -4.37
C GLY A 25 17.28 2.31 -5.87
N LEU A 26 16.14 2.62 -6.52
CA LEU A 26 16.11 3.04 -7.93
C LEU A 26 16.81 4.39 -8.17
N GLN A 27 16.90 5.25 -7.15
CA GLN A 27 17.67 6.49 -7.19
C GLN A 27 19.15 6.31 -6.82
N GLY A 28 19.62 5.07 -6.68
CA GLY A 28 21.01 4.77 -6.35
C GLY A 28 21.37 4.93 -4.87
N GLN A 29 20.38 5.12 -3.98
CA GLN A 29 20.64 5.18 -2.54
C GLN A 29 20.87 3.79 -1.98
N ARG A 30 21.83 3.66 -1.05
CA ARG A 30 22.05 2.41 -0.30
C ARG A 30 20.98 2.26 0.78
N VAL A 31 20.16 1.24 0.67
CA VAL A 31 19.00 1.01 1.55
C VAL A 31 19.14 -0.35 2.23
N VAL A 32 18.81 -0.39 3.51
CA VAL A 32 18.64 -1.63 4.27
C VAL A 32 17.20 -1.66 4.79
N LEU A 33 16.45 -2.66 4.36
CA LEU A 33 15.03 -2.85 4.71
C LEU A 33 14.90 -3.94 5.76
N PHE A 34 14.26 -3.62 6.89
CA PHE A 34 14.06 -4.55 8.00
C PHE A 34 12.58 -4.86 8.22
N ASP A 35 12.26 -6.12 8.50
CA ASP A 35 10.94 -6.52 8.98
C ASP A 35 11.04 -7.80 9.84
N PRO A 36 10.34 -7.89 10.97
CA PRO A 36 10.33 -9.11 11.79
C PRO A 36 9.61 -10.29 11.12
N LEU A 37 8.88 -10.07 10.04
CA LEU A 37 8.16 -11.11 9.30
C LEU A 37 9.01 -11.65 8.16
N THR A 38 8.78 -12.91 7.84
CA THR A 38 9.31 -13.55 6.63
C THR A 38 8.63 -13.01 5.36
N ALA A 39 9.23 -13.23 4.21
CA ALA A 39 8.64 -12.87 2.91
C ALA A 39 7.27 -13.53 2.69
N SER A 40 7.10 -14.78 3.14
CA SER A 40 5.82 -15.50 3.05
C SER A 40 4.73 -14.89 3.93
N GLU A 41 5.05 -14.50 5.15
CA GLU A 41 4.12 -13.85 6.08
C GLU A 41 3.73 -12.45 5.59
N LEU A 42 4.67 -11.70 5.04
CA LEU A 42 4.40 -10.41 4.40
C LEU A 42 3.41 -10.54 3.25
N GLN A 43 3.49 -11.61 2.44
CA GLN A 43 2.57 -11.87 1.34
C GLN A 43 1.22 -12.45 1.77
N ALA A 44 1.15 -13.13 2.92
CA ALA A 44 -0.03 -13.89 3.34
C ALA A 44 -1.22 -13.03 3.78
N ARG A 45 -1.04 -11.72 3.99
CA ARG A 45 -2.12 -10.84 4.47
C ARG A 45 -3.26 -10.77 3.45
N SER A 46 -4.48 -10.95 3.95
CA SER A 46 -5.69 -10.80 3.13
C SER A 46 -6.18 -9.34 3.22
N ARG A 47 -5.82 -8.53 2.24
CA ARG A 47 -6.25 -7.13 2.10
C ARG A 47 -6.42 -6.80 0.63
N ALA A 48 -7.32 -5.85 0.35
CA ALA A 48 -7.41 -5.20 -0.94
C ALA A 48 -7.21 -3.69 -0.77
N TYR A 49 -6.64 -3.07 -1.78
CA TYR A 49 -6.36 -1.64 -1.81
C TYR A 49 -7.15 -0.98 -2.93
N ALA A 50 -7.76 0.16 -2.65
CA ALA A 50 -8.26 1.04 -3.69
C ALA A 50 -7.11 1.94 -4.16
N ILE A 51 -6.62 1.68 -5.35
CA ILE A 51 -5.52 2.43 -5.98
C ILE A 51 -6.13 3.64 -6.68
N THR A 52 -5.73 4.83 -6.25
CA THR A 52 -6.12 6.09 -6.86
C THR A 52 -5.23 6.44 -8.05
N HIS A 53 -5.60 7.45 -8.84
CA HIS A 53 -4.76 7.95 -9.94
C HIS A 53 -3.38 8.44 -9.47
N SER A 54 -3.28 9.04 -8.27
CA SER A 54 -1.98 9.43 -7.70
C SER A 54 -1.12 8.20 -7.37
N SER A 55 -1.70 7.16 -6.76
CA SER A 55 -0.99 5.90 -6.51
C SER A 55 -0.61 5.18 -7.81
N ARG A 56 -1.46 5.23 -8.83
CA ARG A 56 -1.13 4.71 -10.17
C ARG A 56 0.11 5.39 -10.74
N ARG A 57 0.18 6.72 -10.68
CA ARG A 57 1.38 7.46 -11.15
C ARG A 57 2.64 7.02 -10.41
N LEU A 58 2.56 6.86 -9.09
CA LEU A 58 3.67 6.35 -8.29
C LEU A 58 4.10 4.96 -8.76
N LEU A 59 3.16 4.01 -8.88
CA LEU A 59 3.45 2.65 -9.34
C LEU A 59 4.02 2.62 -10.76
N THR A 60 3.55 3.52 -11.63
CA THR A 60 4.08 3.68 -12.99
C THR A 60 5.52 4.18 -12.97
N ASN A 61 5.82 5.21 -12.18
CA ASN A 61 7.16 5.76 -12.05
C ASN A 61 8.18 4.76 -11.46
N LEU A 62 7.70 3.83 -10.64
CA LEU A 62 8.50 2.73 -10.10
C LEU A 62 8.58 1.50 -11.02
N GLY A 63 7.98 1.55 -12.21
CA GLY A 63 7.97 0.45 -13.17
C GLY A 63 7.11 -0.75 -12.76
N LEU A 64 6.17 -0.58 -11.81
CA LEU A 64 5.36 -1.66 -11.25
C LEU A 64 3.98 -1.79 -11.91
N TRP A 65 3.45 -0.69 -12.48
CA TRP A 65 2.06 -0.65 -12.94
C TRP A 65 1.75 -1.69 -14.03
N HIS A 66 2.66 -1.83 -14.99
CA HIS A 66 2.46 -2.76 -16.09
C HIS A 66 2.39 -4.21 -15.64
N ASP A 67 3.26 -4.60 -14.69
CA ASP A 67 3.34 -5.97 -14.19
C ASP A 67 2.17 -6.32 -13.24
N LEU A 68 1.48 -5.31 -12.72
CA LEU A 68 0.28 -5.48 -11.90
C LEU A 68 -1.02 -5.50 -12.70
N ARG A 69 -0.98 -5.24 -14.02
CA ARG A 69 -2.17 -5.04 -14.86
C ARG A 69 -3.23 -6.13 -14.68
N ASP A 70 -2.82 -7.40 -14.71
CA ASP A 70 -3.74 -8.53 -14.64
C ASP A 70 -4.35 -8.73 -13.22
N ALA A 71 -3.77 -8.08 -12.22
CA ALA A 71 -4.25 -8.11 -10.85
C ALA A 71 -5.08 -6.87 -10.48
N LEU A 72 -5.18 -5.89 -11.37
CA LEU A 72 -5.91 -4.64 -11.17
C LEU A 72 -7.34 -4.77 -11.70
N VAL A 73 -8.32 -4.48 -10.85
CA VAL A 73 -9.73 -4.46 -11.24
C VAL A 73 -10.22 -3.01 -11.21
N PRO A 74 -10.51 -2.38 -12.37
CA PRO A 74 -11.00 -1.01 -12.40
C PRO A 74 -12.41 -0.92 -11.82
N PHE A 75 -12.73 0.18 -11.13
CA PHE A 75 -14.08 0.55 -10.74
C PHE A 75 -14.39 1.96 -11.25
N ARG A 76 -15.63 2.15 -11.71
CA ARG A 76 -16.05 3.37 -12.41
C ARG A 76 -16.88 4.29 -11.56
N ASP A 77 -17.52 3.74 -10.54
CA ASP A 77 -18.44 4.45 -9.67
C ASP A 77 -18.15 4.11 -8.21
N LEU A 78 -18.29 5.10 -7.36
CA LEU A 78 -18.29 4.97 -5.91
C LEU A 78 -19.61 5.52 -5.38
N ASP A 79 -20.49 4.66 -4.90
CA ASP A 79 -21.80 5.00 -4.35
C ASP A 79 -21.75 4.88 -2.82
N LEU A 80 -21.65 6.02 -2.14
CA LEU A 80 -21.61 6.10 -0.69
C LEU A 80 -23.02 6.49 -0.21
N ARG A 81 -23.56 5.70 0.72
CA ARG A 81 -24.87 5.93 1.33
C ARG A 81 -24.78 5.94 2.83
N ASP A 82 -25.43 6.90 3.43
CA ASP A 82 -25.65 6.95 4.87
C ASP A 82 -27.08 6.43 5.16
N GLY A 83 -27.17 5.28 5.83
CA GLY A 83 -28.45 4.64 6.16
C GLY A 83 -29.29 5.44 7.17
N ALA A 84 -28.66 6.25 8.02
CA ALA A 84 -29.37 7.03 9.03
C ALA A 84 -30.01 8.31 8.46
N THR A 85 -29.33 8.95 7.50
CA THR A 85 -29.76 10.25 6.95
C THR A 85 -30.32 10.15 5.52
N ASN A 86 -30.25 8.99 4.88
CA ASN A 86 -30.49 8.79 3.44
C ASN A 86 -29.61 9.67 2.53
N ALA A 87 -28.55 10.25 3.08
CA ALA A 87 -27.59 10.98 2.26
C ALA A 87 -26.87 10.03 1.31
N ARG A 88 -26.66 10.48 0.08
CA ARG A 88 -25.97 9.71 -0.96
C ARG A 88 -24.94 10.58 -1.65
N VAL A 89 -23.74 10.06 -1.80
CA VAL A 89 -22.70 10.65 -2.63
C VAL A 89 -22.34 9.64 -3.72
N LEU A 90 -22.56 10.02 -4.95
CA LEU A 90 -22.15 9.27 -6.12
C LEU A 90 -20.94 9.97 -6.72
N PHE A 91 -19.84 9.24 -6.89
CA PHE A 91 -18.62 9.73 -7.50
C PHE A 91 -18.29 8.87 -8.73
N GLY A 92 -18.12 9.49 -9.88
CA GLY A 92 -17.91 8.83 -11.15
C GLY A 92 -16.79 9.45 -11.98
N GLN A 93 -16.63 8.99 -13.22
CA GLN A 93 -15.56 9.47 -14.11
C GLN A 93 -15.67 10.98 -14.43
N ASP A 94 -16.88 11.52 -14.47
CA ASP A 94 -17.11 12.94 -14.75
C ASP A 94 -16.61 13.88 -13.65
N ASP A 95 -16.48 13.36 -12.42
CA ASP A 95 -15.93 14.08 -11.28
C ASP A 95 -14.39 14.13 -11.27
N LEU A 96 -13.75 13.36 -12.13
CA LEU A 96 -12.29 13.36 -12.25
C LEU A 96 -11.77 14.61 -12.96
N ALA A 97 -10.58 15.06 -12.57
CA ALA A 97 -9.84 16.04 -13.35
C ALA A 97 -9.62 15.53 -14.79
N SER A 98 -9.64 16.42 -15.77
CA SER A 98 -9.56 16.09 -17.21
C SER A 98 -8.42 15.13 -17.54
N ALA A 99 -7.25 15.31 -16.93
CA ALA A 99 -6.07 14.46 -17.14
C ALA A 99 -6.26 12.99 -16.72
N ASN A 100 -7.33 12.66 -16.00
CA ASN A 100 -7.59 11.31 -15.50
C ASN A 100 -8.85 10.66 -16.15
N ARG A 101 -9.61 11.40 -16.97
CA ARG A 101 -10.86 10.91 -17.56
C ARG A 101 -10.67 9.84 -18.64
N ASP A 102 -9.53 9.83 -19.30
CA ASP A 102 -9.21 8.88 -20.38
C ASP A 102 -8.84 7.47 -19.85
N HIS A 103 -8.94 7.26 -18.55
CA HIS A 103 -8.67 5.97 -17.93
C HIS A 103 -9.94 5.14 -17.77
N ASP A 104 -9.77 3.84 -17.63
CA ASP A 104 -10.83 2.84 -17.56
C ASP A 104 -11.64 2.84 -16.26
N GLY A 105 -11.29 3.71 -15.29
CA GLY A 105 -11.99 3.84 -14.01
C GLY A 105 -11.56 5.05 -13.18
N ILE A 106 -12.31 5.31 -12.11
CA ILE A 106 -11.96 6.31 -11.09
C ILE A 106 -10.87 5.79 -10.14
N GLY A 107 -10.61 4.49 -10.17
CA GLY A 107 -9.58 3.81 -9.43
C GLY A 107 -9.57 2.32 -9.73
N TRP A 108 -8.71 1.59 -9.05
CA TRP A 108 -8.52 0.14 -9.24
C TRP A 108 -8.43 -0.57 -7.91
N ILE A 109 -9.05 -1.73 -7.81
CA ILE A 109 -8.86 -2.62 -6.66
C ILE A 109 -7.67 -3.52 -6.96
N LEU A 110 -6.75 -3.59 -6.02
CA LEU A 110 -5.55 -4.43 -6.07
C LEU A 110 -5.46 -5.30 -4.81
N ASP A 111 -5.34 -6.60 -4.98
CA ASP A 111 -5.09 -7.51 -3.87
C ASP A 111 -3.66 -7.33 -3.31
N HIS A 112 -3.52 -7.52 -2.01
CA HIS A 112 -2.24 -7.41 -1.30
C HIS A 112 -1.18 -8.38 -1.82
N ARG A 113 -1.56 -9.64 -2.07
CA ARG A 113 -0.61 -10.70 -2.44
C ARG A 113 0.16 -10.42 -3.73
N PRO A 114 -0.48 -10.12 -4.88
CA PRO A 114 0.25 -9.78 -6.11
C PRO A 114 1.14 -8.55 -5.95
N LEU A 115 0.69 -7.52 -5.21
CA LEU A 115 1.50 -6.34 -4.94
C LEU A 115 2.77 -6.70 -4.17
N MET A 116 2.64 -7.42 -3.06
CA MET A 116 3.80 -7.77 -2.23
C MET A 116 4.74 -8.74 -2.92
N LYS A 117 4.20 -9.71 -3.66
CA LYS A 117 5.02 -10.63 -4.46
C LYS A 117 5.92 -9.87 -5.44
N LEU A 118 5.33 -8.91 -6.18
CA LEU A 118 6.09 -8.11 -7.13
C LEU A 118 7.11 -7.20 -6.41
N LEU A 119 6.69 -6.52 -5.33
CA LEU A 119 7.58 -5.62 -4.58
C LEU A 119 8.81 -6.36 -4.04
N LEU A 120 8.63 -7.49 -3.38
CA LEU A 120 9.75 -8.26 -2.83
C LEU A 120 10.70 -8.75 -3.93
N ALA A 121 10.16 -9.22 -5.06
CA ALA A 121 10.99 -9.62 -6.19
C ALA A 121 11.80 -8.44 -6.79
N ARG A 122 11.20 -7.25 -6.87
CA ARG A 122 11.89 -6.05 -7.35
C ARG A 122 12.95 -5.53 -6.38
N LEU A 123 12.71 -5.65 -5.07
CA LEU A 123 13.69 -5.31 -4.04
C LEU A 123 14.89 -6.28 -4.08
N GLU A 124 14.64 -7.57 -4.20
CA GLU A 124 15.68 -8.60 -4.30
C GLU A 124 16.57 -8.40 -5.52
N ALA A 125 15.98 -7.98 -6.64
CA ALA A 125 16.71 -7.69 -7.88
C ALA A 125 17.46 -6.35 -7.86
N ASN A 126 17.23 -5.49 -6.86
CA ASN A 126 17.85 -4.17 -6.78
C ASN A 126 19.13 -4.21 -5.96
N GLY A 127 20.30 -4.09 -6.62
CA GLY A 127 21.61 -4.16 -5.97
C GLY A 127 21.90 -3.05 -4.93
N ASN A 128 21.06 -2.02 -4.84
CA ASN A 128 21.19 -0.96 -3.83
C ASN A 128 20.35 -1.23 -2.57
N VAL A 129 19.56 -2.31 -2.54
CA VAL A 129 18.68 -2.66 -1.42
C VAL A 129 19.10 -3.99 -0.81
N ALA A 130 19.42 -3.99 0.47
CA ALA A 130 19.59 -5.21 1.26
C ALA A 130 18.33 -5.45 2.09
N MET A 131 17.78 -6.67 2.07
CA MET A 131 16.61 -7.05 2.85
C MET A 131 16.99 -7.94 4.02
N HIS A 132 16.60 -7.56 5.23
CA HIS A 132 16.71 -8.32 6.47
C HIS A 132 15.30 -8.64 6.96
N LEU A 133 14.78 -9.77 6.52
CA LEU A 133 13.45 -10.27 6.87
C LEU A 133 13.55 -11.37 7.91
N ALA A 134 12.53 -11.50 8.76
CA ALA A 134 12.51 -12.41 9.91
C ALA A 134 13.62 -12.08 10.96
N GLU A 135 14.09 -10.86 10.96
CA GLU A 135 15.11 -10.38 11.89
C GLU A 135 14.57 -9.16 12.66
N PRO A 136 14.92 -9.03 13.95
CA PRO A 136 14.63 -7.80 14.67
C PRO A 136 15.42 -6.64 14.04
N CYS A 137 14.81 -5.47 13.98
CA CYS A 137 15.52 -4.29 13.57
C CYS A 137 16.63 -3.98 14.61
N PRO A 138 17.90 -3.87 14.20
CA PRO A 138 18.96 -3.44 15.10
C PRO A 138 18.75 -2.00 15.56
N ASP A 139 19.32 -1.64 16.71
CA ASP A 139 19.39 -0.24 17.09
C ASP A 139 20.09 0.54 15.98
N PRO A 140 19.49 1.64 15.51
CA PRO A 140 20.06 2.38 14.40
C PRO A 140 21.40 2.97 14.79
N SER A 141 22.40 2.79 13.93
CA SER A 141 23.67 3.50 14.11
C SER A 141 23.44 5.01 14.04
N ALA A 142 24.23 5.77 14.80
CA ALA A 142 24.11 7.23 14.86
C ALA A 142 24.24 7.93 13.49
N ASP A 143 24.85 7.26 12.52
CA ASP A 143 25.09 7.78 11.17
C ASP A 143 24.07 7.32 10.12
N ALA A 144 23.05 6.54 10.50
CA ALA A 144 22.03 6.09 9.57
C ALA A 144 20.83 7.03 9.51
N LEU A 145 20.34 7.30 8.30
CA LEU A 145 19.03 7.90 8.11
C LEU A 145 17.95 6.84 8.27
N ILE A 146 16.99 7.07 9.16
CA ILE A 146 15.95 6.09 9.44
C ILE A 146 14.62 6.54 8.88
N VAL A 147 13.95 5.62 8.18
CA VAL A 147 12.59 5.78 7.68
C VAL A 147 11.67 4.78 8.40
N ALA A 148 10.84 5.26 9.30
CA ALA A 148 9.87 4.42 10.00
C ALA A 148 8.64 4.16 9.13
N ALA A 149 8.46 2.90 8.70
CA ALA A 149 7.31 2.39 7.94
C ALA A 149 6.69 1.15 8.62
N ASP A 150 6.86 1.01 9.93
CA ASP A 150 6.52 -0.12 10.78
C ASP A 150 5.02 -0.21 11.15
N GLY A 151 4.20 0.65 10.55
CA GLY A 151 2.74 0.52 10.51
C GLY A 151 2.00 1.33 11.58
N PRO A 152 0.69 1.11 11.74
CA PRO A 152 -0.17 1.94 12.59
C PRO A 152 0.15 1.83 14.09
N ARG A 153 0.72 0.73 14.52
CA ARG A 153 1.20 0.50 15.90
C ARG A 153 2.71 0.61 15.99
N SER A 154 3.28 1.62 15.35
CA SER A 154 4.71 1.84 15.18
C SER A 154 5.44 1.90 16.52
N PRO A 155 6.29 0.93 16.85
CA PRO A 155 7.17 1.01 18.01
C PRO A 155 8.22 2.11 17.85
N THR A 156 8.67 2.37 16.63
CA THR A 156 9.62 3.46 16.34
C THR A 156 9.02 4.82 16.69
N ARG A 157 7.76 5.07 16.34
CA ARG A 157 7.06 6.30 16.73
C ARG A 157 7.03 6.47 18.24
N GLU A 158 6.75 5.39 18.98
CA GLU A 158 6.73 5.40 20.44
C GLU A 158 8.14 5.67 21.01
N ALA A 159 9.16 4.97 20.52
CA ALA A 159 10.54 5.16 20.95
C ALA A 159 11.06 6.59 20.70
N TRP A 160 10.61 7.22 19.62
CA TRP A 160 10.97 8.62 19.32
C TRP A 160 10.11 9.64 20.05
N GLY A 161 9.19 9.24 20.90
CA GLY A 161 8.32 10.13 21.65
C GLY A 161 7.39 10.98 20.78
N ILE A 162 7.13 10.55 19.55
CA ILE A 162 6.22 11.24 18.63
C ILE A 162 4.78 11.05 19.10
N ARG A 163 4.19 12.10 19.63
CA ARG A 163 2.80 12.08 20.09
C ARG A 163 1.86 11.89 18.92
N HIS A 164 0.89 11.02 19.11
CA HIS A 164 -0.24 10.88 18.21
C HIS A 164 -1.53 10.79 19.02
N TRP A 165 -2.62 11.20 18.44
CA TRP A 165 -3.94 11.01 19.01
C TRP A 165 -4.86 10.36 17.96
N GLY A 166 -5.88 9.69 18.42
CA GLY A 166 -6.86 9.06 17.56
C GLY A 166 -8.20 8.91 18.24
N ILE A 167 -9.27 9.04 17.51
CA ILE A 167 -10.62 8.78 17.98
C ILE A 167 -11.01 7.35 17.57
N ARG A 168 -11.49 6.57 18.50
CA ARG A 168 -12.14 5.31 18.20
C ARG A 168 -13.58 5.57 17.77
N TYR A 169 -13.86 5.36 16.50
CA TYR A 169 -15.24 5.27 16.05
C TYR A 169 -15.85 3.99 16.64
N ARG A 170 -17.06 4.08 17.22
CA ARG A 170 -17.81 2.91 17.71
C ARG A 170 -18.49 2.18 16.54
N GLN A 171 -17.79 2.06 15.43
CA GLN A 171 -18.26 1.47 14.18
C GLN A 171 -17.22 0.46 13.70
N GLY A 172 -17.70 -0.63 13.11
CA GLY A 172 -16.86 -1.61 12.42
C GLY A 172 -17.01 -1.46 10.91
N CYS A 173 -15.93 -1.72 10.19
CA CYS A 173 -15.97 -1.86 8.73
C CYS A 173 -15.75 -3.34 8.42
N LEU A 174 -16.71 -3.96 7.72
CA LEU A 174 -16.57 -5.32 7.20
C LEU A 174 -16.11 -5.24 5.75
N THR A 175 -14.98 -5.83 5.46
CA THR A 175 -14.50 -6.02 4.09
C THR A 175 -14.51 -7.51 3.77
N ALA A 176 -15.20 -7.90 2.72
CA ALA A 176 -15.28 -9.28 2.28
C ALA A 176 -14.82 -9.44 0.83
N LYS A 177 -14.10 -10.53 0.55
CA LYS A 177 -13.81 -10.99 -0.81
C LYS A 177 -14.78 -12.11 -1.13
N VAL A 178 -15.64 -11.90 -2.12
CA VAL A 178 -16.69 -12.84 -2.50
C VAL A 178 -16.40 -13.38 -3.89
N ALA A 179 -16.42 -14.71 -4.03
CA ALA A 179 -16.42 -15.35 -5.35
C ALA A 179 -17.87 -15.46 -5.83
N LEU A 180 -18.19 -14.75 -6.91
CA LEU A 180 -19.50 -14.84 -7.55
C LEU A 180 -19.44 -15.98 -8.59
N ARG A 181 -20.33 -16.96 -8.48
CA ARG A 181 -20.62 -17.86 -9.59
C ARG A 181 -21.50 -17.07 -10.57
N ALA A 182 -21.16 -17.08 -11.84
CA ALA A 182 -21.92 -16.39 -12.88
C ALA A 182 -23.39 -16.86 -12.87
N VAL A 183 -24.25 -16.05 -12.30
CA VAL A 183 -25.69 -16.15 -12.42
C VAL A 183 -26.17 -14.75 -12.78
N SER A 184 -26.95 -14.66 -13.85
CA SER A 184 -27.70 -13.52 -14.35
C SER A 184 -27.71 -12.28 -13.44
N TYR A 185 -27.40 -11.13 -14.03
CA TYR A 185 -27.40 -9.79 -13.40
C TYR A 185 -28.71 -9.47 -12.69
N THR A 186 -28.86 -9.89 -11.44
CA THR A 186 -29.88 -9.38 -10.54
C THR A 186 -29.18 -8.69 -9.39
N HIS A 187 -29.62 -7.46 -9.13
CA HIS A 187 -29.08 -6.57 -8.12
C HIS A 187 -28.81 -7.26 -6.77
N LEU A 188 -27.55 -7.37 -6.38
CA LEU A 188 -27.19 -7.71 -5.01
C LEU A 188 -27.39 -6.46 -4.15
N ARG A 189 -28.54 -6.37 -3.50
CA ARG A 189 -28.72 -5.50 -2.35
C ARG A 189 -28.21 -6.24 -1.12
N ALA A 190 -27.25 -5.68 -0.41
CA ALA A 190 -26.95 -6.10 0.94
C ALA A 190 -28.18 -5.76 1.81
N HIS A 191 -28.88 -6.77 2.31
CA HIS A 191 -29.88 -6.57 3.36
C HIS A 191 -29.17 -6.31 4.66
N GLU A 192 -29.36 -5.14 5.21
CA GLU A 192 -29.02 -4.81 6.59
C GLU A 192 -30.02 -5.59 7.49
N THR A 193 -29.50 -6.43 8.35
CA THR A 193 -30.21 -6.93 9.53
C THR A 193 -29.70 -6.22 10.76
#